data_c50657096c7ca9f4dcb6a412d45bcc48
#
_entry.id   c50657096c7ca9f4dcb6a412d45bcc48
#
_cell.length_a   1.000
_cell.length_b   1.000
_cell.length_c   1.000
_cell.angle_alpha   90.00
_cell.angle_beta   90.00
_cell.angle_gamma   90.00
#
_symmetry.space_group_name_H-M   'P 1'
#
loop_
_entity.id
_entity.type
_entity.pdbx_description
1 polymer ?
#
loop_
_entity_poly.entity_id
_entity_poly.type
_entity_poly.pdbx_seq_one_letter_code
_entity_poly.pdbx_strand_id
1 'polypeptide(L)'
;MMISPSNNSIPNPKLLKEQINAEFAKQKGTFALAFKNLQTGEEILINERVNFHAASTMKTPVLIEAYKQAAAGKFTITDPILVKNEFNSIVDGSLYSLNAEDDSDSVLYTKIGTKLPVYDLLYLMIIKSSNLATNIIIDLVGAQNVNKTMREMGAKDIQVLRGVEDSKAFQKGLNNTTTAYDQMLIFNEMAMGRIVDKKASDAMINILIDQAFNDKIPAQLPKDVKVAHKTGWIKGINHDAGIVYLPDGRKYVLILLSKELVDDKAGVSAMANVSKMIYDYFIGQ
;
A
#
# COMPACT_ATOMS: atom_id res chain seq x y z
N MET A 1 -43.63 9.93 -25.67
CA MET A 1 -42.36 10.03 -24.95
C MET A 1 -41.74 8.64 -24.96
N MET A 2 -40.83 8.37 -25.90
CA MET A 2 -40.17 7.06 -25.99
C MET A 2 -39.05 7.01 -24.97
N ILE A 3 -39.14 6.10 -24.01
CA ILE A 3 -38.06 5.79 -23.06
C ILE A 3 -37.07 4.93 -23.83
N SER A 4 -35.90 5.48 -24.15
CA SER A 4 -34.79 4.69 -24.69
C SER A 4 -34.38 3.60 -23.69
N PRO A 5 -34.27 2.34 -24.11
CA PRO A 5 -33.76 1.30 -23.21
C PRO A 5 -32.32 1.63 -22.84
N SER A 6 -32.05 1.73 -21.54
CA SER A 6 -30.69 1.73 -21.00
C SER A 6 -30.05 0.40 -21.44
N ASN A 7 -29.00 0.48 -22.25
CA ASN A 7 -28.14 -0.65 -22.60
C ASN A 7 -27.42 -1.11 -21.33
N ASN A 8 -28.06 -1.88 -20.47
CA ASN A 8 -27.43 -2.64 -19.41
C ASN A 8 -26.72 -3.85 -20.07
N SER A 9 -25.59 -3.59 -20.72
CA SER A 9 -24.69 -4.66 -21.10
C SER A 9 -24.15 -5.28 -19.80
N ILE A 10 -24.31 -6.60 -19.66
CA ILE A 10 -23.73 -7.37 -18.55
C ILE A 10 -22.25 -7.01 -18.45
N PRO A 11 -21.74 -6.65 -17.24
CA PRO A 11 -20.34 -6.33 -17.05
C PRO A 11 -19.44 -7.45 -17.58
N ASN A 12 -18.54 -7.11 -18.50
CA ASN A 12 -17.66 -8.08 -19.16
C ASN A 12 -16.21 -7.86 -18.70
N PRO A 13 -15.65 -8.74 -17.84
CA PRO A 13 -14.31 -8.57 -17.30
C PRO A 13 -13.21 -8.60 -18.36
N LYS A 14 -13.41 -9.33 -19.47
CA LYS A 14 -12.46 -9.35 -20.59
C LYS A 14 -12.39 -8.01 -21.30
N LEU A 15 -13.54 -7.43 -21.60
CA LEU A 15 -13.62 -6.10 -22.24
C LEU A 15 -13.01 -5.02 -21.32
N LEU A 16 -13.31 -5.06 -20.03
CA LEU A 16 -12.72 -4.15 -19.05
C LEU A 16 -11.19 -4.28 -19.02
N LYS A 17 -10.66 -5.51 -19.00
CA LYS A 17 -9.19 -5.74 -19.05
C LYS A 17 -8.56 -5.17 -20.31
N GLU A 18 -9.21 -5.30 -21.47
CA GLU A 18 -8.76 -4.70 -22.73
C GLU A 18 -8.74 -3.17 -22.65
N GLN A 19 -9.78 -2.56 -22.10
CA GLN A 19 -9.88 -1.11 -21.90
C GLN A 19 -8.79 -0.59 -20.93
N ILE A 20 -8.55 -1.29 -19.83
CA ILE A 20 -7.49 -0.95 -18.87
C ILE A 20 -6.11 -1.02 -19.52
N ASN A 21 -5.85 -2.08 -20.30
CA ASN A 21 -4.59 -2.18 -21.03
C ASN A 21 -4.42 -1.03 -22.04
N ALA A 22 -5.49 -0.64 -22.73
CA ALA A 22 -5.46 0.51 -23.65
C ALA A 22 -5.19 1.84 -22.91
N GLU A 23 -5.72 2.02 -21.69
CA GLU A 23 -5.44 3.20 -20.87
C GLU A 23 -3.96 3.25 -20.43
N PHE A 24 -3.43 2.14 -19.91
CA PHE A 24 -2.03 2.05 -19.53
C PHE A 24 -1.07 2.24 -20.73
N ALA A 25 -1.43 1.73 -21.90
CA ALA A 25 -0.61 1.86 -23.11
C ALA A 25 -0.44 3.31 -23.61
N LYS A 26 -1.25 4.25 -23.13
CA LYS A 26 -1.06 5.68 -23.43
C LYS A 26 0.16 6.28 -22.74
N GLN A 27 0.71 5.60 -21.75
CA GLN A 27 1.85 6.06 -20.96
C GLN A 27 3.07 5.18 -21.18
N LYS A 28 4.25 5.81 -21.20
CA LYS A 28 5.51 5.08 -21.20
C LYS A 28 5.82 4.62 -19.78
N GLY A 29 5.97 3.31 -19.61
CA GLY A 29 6.22 2.65 -18.32
C GLY A 29 5.59 1.27 -18.28
N THR A 30 5.79 0.58 -17.17
CA THR A 30 5.20 -0.73 -16.89
C THR A 30 4.18 -0.58 -15.78
N PHE A 31 2.95 -1.05 -16.01
CA PHE A 31 1.88 -1.06 -15.02
C PHE A 31 1.50 -2.49 -14.62
N ALA A 32 1.08 -2.65 -13.39
CA ALA A 32 0.44 -3.87 -12.89
C ALA A 32 -0.86 -3.53 -12.17
N LEU A 33 -1.82 -4.42 -12.28
CA LEU A 33 -3.12 -4.34 -11.61
C LEU A 33 -3.50 -5.69 -11.02
N ALA A 34 -4.04 -5.66 -9.80
CA ALA A 34 -4.80 -6.76 -9.23
C ALA A 34 -6.09 -6.21 -8.61
N PHE A 35 -7.21 -6.65 -9.14
CA PHE A 35 -8.55 -6.38 -8.60
C PHE A 35 -9.15 -7.69 -8.08
N LYS A 36 -9.85 -7.60 -6.95
CA LYS A 36 -10.62 -8.73 -6.40
C LYS A 36 -11.95 -8.25 -5.83
N ASN A 37 -13.05 -8.74 -6.39
CA ASN A 37 -14.38 -8.60 -5.80
C ASN A 37 -14.47 -9.52 -4.58
N LEU A 38 -14.72 -8.94 -3.39
CA LEU A 38 -14.70 -9.69 -2.13
C LEU A 38 -16.00 -10.46 -1.85
N GLN A 39 -17.08 -10.23 -2.62
CA GLN A 39 -18.31 -11.02 -2.56
C GLN A 39 -18.26 -12.24 -3.47
N THR A 40 -17.85 -12.05 -4.73
CA THR A 40 -17.89 -13.10 -5.74
C THR A 40 -16.58 -13.88 -5.87
N GLY A 41 -15.47 -13.29 -5.42
CA GLY A 41 -14.12 -13.81 -5.61
C GLY A 41 -13.54 -13.56 -7.00
N GLU A 42 -14.26 -12.84 -7.89
CA GLU A 42 -13.77 -12.49 -9.23
C GLU A 42 -12.49 -11.67 -9.16
N GLU A 43 -11.54 -12.00 -10.03
CA GLU A 43 -10.25 -11.32 -10.14
C GLU A 43 -10.00 -10.81 -11.56
N ILE A 44 -9.42 -9.59 -11.64
CA ILE A 44 -8.85 -9.05 -12.89
C ILE A 44 -7.37 -8.78 -12.62
N LEU A 45 -6.50 -9.44 -13.35
CA LEU A 45 -5.05 -9.44 -13.12
C LEU A 45 -4.32 -9.00 -14.39
N ILE A 46 -3.39 -8.04 -14.25
CA ILE A 46 -2.52 -7.53 -15.32
C ILE A 46 -1.11 -7.41 -14.74
N ASN A 47 -0.13 -8.11 -15.31
CA ASN A 47 1.26 -8.10 -14.85
C ASN A 47 1.41 -8.34 -13.34
N GLU A 48 0.49 -9.08 -12.74
CA GLU A 48 0.28 -9.20 -11.31
C GLU A 48 1.47 -9.81 -10.56
N ARG A 49 2.32 -10.57 -11.28
CA ARG A 49 3.53 -11.21 -10.73
C ARG A 49 4.82 -10.47 -11.08
N VAL A 50 4.74 -9.40 -11.86
CA VAL A 50 5.91 -8.58 -12.15
C VAL A 50 6.42 -7.96 -10.85
N ASN A 51 7.75 -8.03 -10.65
CA ASN A 51 8.39 -7.48 -9.47
C ASN A 51 8.61 -5.97 -9.62
N PHE A 52 8.24 -5.22 -8.59
CA PHE A 52 8.41 -3.77 -8.49
C PHE A 52 9.23 -3.43 -7.25
N HIS A 53 10.00 -2.34 -7.31
CA HIS A 53 10.50 -1.70 -6.10
C HIS A 53 9.28 -1.25 -5.27
N ALA A 54 9.21 -1.67 -4.01
CA ALA A 54 7.97 -1.50 -3.22
C ALA A 54 7.64 -0.03 -2.90
N ALA A 55 8.62 0.87 -2.96
CA ALA A 55 8.48 2.22 -2.44
C ALA A 55 7.80 2.16 -1.05
N SER A 56 6.87 3.06 -0.75
CA SER A 56 6.21 3.07 0.56
C SER A 56 5.08 2.03 0.74
N THR A 57 4.74 1.22 -0.28
CA THR A 57 3.77 0.13 -0.08
C THR A 57 4.31 -0.98 0.84
N MET A 58 5.64 -1.05 1.03
CA MET A 58 6.26 -1.95 2.02
C MET A 58 5.83 -1.67 3.46
N LYS A 59 5.27 -0.48 3.75
CA LYS A 59 4.82 -0.08 5.08
C LYS A 59 3.57 -0.84 5.54
N THR A 60 2.75 -1.34 4.62
CA THR A 60 1.61 -2.20 4.97
C THR A 60 2.05 -3.55 5.55
N PRO A 61 2.98 -4.31 4.95
CA PRO A 61 3.61 -5.47 5.61
C PRO A 61 4.19 -5.19 7.00
N VAL A 62 4.84 -4.04 7.18
CA VAL A 62 5.40 -3.62 8.48
C VAL A 62 4.30 -3.36 9.50
N LEU A 63 3.21 -2.70 9.11
CA LEU A 63 2.02 -2.48 9.95
C LEU A 63 1.42 -3.82 10.42
N ILE A 64 1.26 -4.78 9.51
CA ILE A 64 0.75 -6.13 9.80
C ILE A 64 1.64 -6.82 10.85
N GLU A 65 2.95 -6.79 10.67
CA GLU A 65 3.88 -7.43 11.60
C GLU A 65 3.84 -6.77 12.98
N ALA A 66 3.72 -5.43 13.05
CA ALA A 66 3.62 -4.72 14.31
C ALA A 66 2.38 -5.17 15.11
N TYR A 67 1.22 -5.26 14.47
CA TYR A 67 0.00 -5.76 15.12
C TYR A 67 0.11 -7.23 15.52
N LYS A 68 0.76 -8.06 14.70
CA LYS A 68 1.00 -9.49 15.02
C LYS A 68 1.88 -9.65 16.25
N GLN A 69 2.97 -8.87 16.35
CA GLN A 69 3.87 -8.91 17.50
C GLN A 69 3.22 -8.35 18.76
N ALA A 70 2.40 -7.30 18.65
CA ALA A 70 1.63 -6.77 19.77
C ALA A 70 0.62 -7.80 20.28
N ALA A 71 -0.09 -8.50 19.40
CA ALA A 71 -1.00 -9.58 19.76
C ALA A 71 -0.28 -10.78 20.42
N ALA A 72 0.97 -11.02 20.04
CA ALA A 72 1.83 -12.02 20.67
C ALA A 72 2.43 -11.58 22.02
N GLY A 73 2.10 -10.37 22.50
CA GLY A 73 2.55 -9.86 23.80
C GLY A 73 4.01 -9.39 23.84
N LYS A 74 4.66 -9.17 22.70
CA LYS A 74 6.03 -8.66 22.68
C LYS A 74 6.14 -7.20 23.12
N PHE A 75 5.11 -6.43 22.83
CA PHE A 75 4.88 -5.04 23.27
C PHE A 75 3.38 -4.73 23.15
N THR A 76 2.95 -3.57 23.62
CA THR A 76 1.62 -3.03 23.32
C THR A 76 1.72 -1.85 22.36
N ILE A 77 0.69 -1.60 21.55
CA ILE A 77 0.69 -0.45 20.64
C ILE A 77 0.69 0.90 21.36
N THR A 78 0.40 0.90 22.68
CA THR A 78 0.44 2.09 23.55
C THR A 78 1.79 2.27 24.25
N ASP A 79 2.71 1.31 24.14
CA ASP A 79 4.03 1.42 24.75
C ASP A 79 4.82 2.60 24.16
N PRO A 80 5.53 3.37 25.01
CA PRO A 80 6.31 4.49 24.56
C PRO A 80 7.64 4.01 23.92
N ILE A 81 7.90 4.40 22.67
CA ILE A 81 9.16 4.15 21.98
C ILE A 81 9.92 5.46 21.72
N LEU A 82 11.24 5.42 21.81
CA LEU A 82 12.10 6.58 21.56
C LEU A 82 12.06 6.98 20.09
N VAL A 83 11.76 8.24 19.80
CA VAL A 83 11.93 8.83 18.48
C VAL A 83 13.42 9.12 18.30
N LYS A 84 14.07 8.35 17.43
CA LYS A 84 15.51 8.46 17.09
C LYS A 84 15.69 8.62 15.60
N ASN A 85 16.79 9.23 15.18
CA ASN A 85 17.21 9.34 13.78
C ASN A 85 18.64 8.84 13.60
N GLU A 86 18.87 7.62 14.02
CA GLU A 86 20.13 6.90 13.84
C GLU A 86 19.82 5.42 13.62
N PHE A 87 20.26 4.89 12.49
CA PHE A 87 19.96 3.53 12.02
C PHE A 87 21.22 2.86 11.48
N ASN A 88 21.22 1.53 11.46
CA ASN A 88 22.34 0.75 10.92
C ASN A 88 22.07 0.31 9.48
N SER A 89 23.01 0.54 8.58
CA SER A 89 22.97 -0.03 7.24
C SER A 89 23.01 -1.55 7.29
N ILE A 90 22.15 -2.21 6.50
CA ILE A 90 22.14 -3.68 6.39
C ILE A 90 23.38 -4.25 5.67
N VAL A 91 24.19 -3.37 5.07
CA VAL A 91 25.36 -3.76 4.28
C VAL A 91 26.57 -4.05 5.18
N ASP A 92 26.83 -3.15 6.14
CA ASP A 92 28.06 -3.17 6.93
C ASP A 92 27.87 -2.70 8.38
N GLY A 93 26.62 -2.45 8.79
CA GLY A 93 26.31 -1.98 10.14
C GLY A 93 26.68 -0.51 10.42
N SER A 94 27.18 0.22 9.42
CA SER A 94 27.50 1.64 9.60
C SER A 94 26.23 2.47 9.84
N LEU A 95 26.39 3.51 10.66
CA LEU A 95 25.28 4.40 11.00
C LEU A 95 24.91 5.31 9.83
N TYR A 96 23.59 5.56 9.68
CA TYR A 96 23.04 6.58 8.82
C TYR A 96 21.84 7.26 9.48
N SER A 97 21.53 8.44 9.02
CA SER A 97 20.37 9.24 9.47
C SER A 97 19.58 9.71 8.26
N LEU A 98 18.29 9.97 8.46
CA LEU A 98 17.40 10.50 7.44
C LEU A 98 17.42 12.04 7.47
N ASN A 99 17.11 12.65 6.31
CA ASN A 99 16.94 14.08 6.19
C ASN A 99 15.47 14.47 6.28
N ALA A 100 15.13 15.41 7.16
CA ALA A 100 13.75 15.89 7.33
C ALA A 100 13.16 16.55 6.07
N GLU A 101 14.01 17.09 5.18
CA GLU A 101 13.58 17.75 3.95
C GLU A 101 13.12 16.74 2.88
N ASP A 102 13.61 15.49 2.97
CA ASP A 102 13.27 14.39 2.04
C ASP A 102 12.10 13.53 2.56
N ASP A 103 11.65 13.76 3.80
CA ASP A 103 10.52 13.03 4.41
C ASP A 103 9.19 13.79 4.21
N SER A 104 8.14 13.07 3.88
CA SER A 104 6.80 13.63 3.79
C SER A 104 6.18 14.05 5.15
N ASP A 105 6.87 13.74 6.26
CA ASP A 105 6.50 14.12 7.63
C ASP A 105 7.68 14.73 8.38
N SER A 106 8.06 15.95 8.01
CA SER A 106 9.15 16.69 8.69
C SER A 106 8.84 17.01 10.16
N VAL A 107 7.57 17.01 10.56
CA VAL A 107 7.15 17.36 11.94
C VAL A 107 7.66 16.32 12.95
N LEU A 108 7.71 15.05 12.59
CA LEU A 108 8.19 14.00 13.50
C LEU A 108 9.68 14.23 13.94
N TYR A 109 10.48 14.86 13.08
CA TYR A 109 11.88 15.16 13.40
C TYR A 109 12.04 16.15 14.57
N THR A 110 11.02 16.99 14.82
CA THR A 110 11.02 17.88 16.00
C THR A 110 10.81 17.13 17.32
N LYS A 111 10.47 15.84 17.26
CA LYS A 111 10.22 14.96 18.41
C LYS A 111 11.42 14.04 18.73
N ILE A 112 12.53 14.15 17.99
CA ILE A 112 13.74 13.36 18.28
C ILE A 112 14.18 13.55 19.72
N GLY A 113 14.48 12.44 20.42
CA GLY A 113 14.82 12.41 21.85
C GLY A 113 13.61 12.29 22.78
N THR A 114 12.39 12.41 22.30
CA THR A 114 11.16 12.16 23.08
C THR A 114 10.65 10.74 22.86
N LYS A 115 9.67 10.31 23.65
CA LYS A 115 8.99 9.03 23.45
C LYS A 115 7.56 9.26 22.98
N LEU A 116 7.13 8.50 21.99
CA LEU A 116 5.75 8.45 21.47
C LEU A 116 5.21 7.03 21.57
N PRO A 117 3.87 6.86 21.70
CA PRO A 117 3.26 5.54 21.58
C PRO A 117 3.61 4.88 20.25
N VAL A 118 3.81 3.57 20.23
CA VAL A 118 4.01 2.80 18.99
C VAL A 118 2.88 3.07 17.99
N TYR A 119 1.63 3.21 18.47
CA TYR A 119 0.48 3.56 17.64
C TYR A 119 0.69 4.85 16.84
N ASP A 120 1.19 5.91 17.46
CA ASP A 120 1.39 7.20 16.80
C ASP A 120 2.40 7.08 15.66
N LEU A 121 3.46 6.30 15.84
CA LEU A 121 4.44 6.04 14.78
C LEU A 121 3.86 5.18 13.66
N LEU A 122 3.06 4.14 13.98
CA LEU A 122 2.33 3.35 12.98
C LEU A 122 1.36 4.22 12.17
N TYR A 123 0.65 5.11 12.84
CA TYR A 123 -0.27 6.06 12.21
C TYR A 123 0.46 6.99 11.24
N LEU A 124 1.52 7.66 11.68
CA LEU A 124 2.34 8.54 10.84
C LEU A 124 3.03 7.80 9.68
N MET A 125 3.53 6.58 9.93
CA MET A 125 4.12 5.71 8.91
C MET A 125 3.15 5.45 7.75
N ILE A 126 1.87 5.31 8.04
CA ILE A 126 0.84 5.01 7.03
C ILE A 126 0.28 6.29 6.43
N ILE A 127 -0.30 7.20 7.24
CA ILE A 127 -1.09 8.32 6.71
C ILE A 127 -0.24 9.41 6.06
N LYS A 128 0.94 9.69 6.64
CA LYS A 128 1.93 10.65 6.13
C LYS A 128 3.04 9.99 5.35
N SER A 129 3.07 8.67 5.34
CA SER A 129 4.19 7.92 4.77
C SER A 129 5.55 8.27 5.39
N SER A 130 5.60 8.66 6.67
CA SER A 130 6.81 9.07 7.38
C SER A 130 7.93 8.02 7.25
N ASN A 131 9.08 8.44 6.76
CA ASN A 131 10.26 7.59 6.62
C ASN A 131 10.92 7.36 7.99
N LEU A 132 10.96 8.41 8.83
CA LEU A 132 11.51 8.30 10.18
C LEU A 132 10.71 7.30 11.02
N ALA A 133 9.37 7.42 11.03
CA ALA A 133 8.51 6.45 11.71
C ALA A 133 8.71 5.02 11.18
N THR A 134 8.86 4.86 9.85
CA THR A 134 9.09 3.57 9.21
C THR A 134 10.35 2.89 9.75
N ASN A 135 11.47 3.61 9.82
CA ASN A 135 12.74 3.03 10.27
C ASN A 135 12.68 2.65 11.75
N ILE A 136 12.05 3.48 12.60
CA ILE A 136 11.86 3.16 14.01
C ILE A 136 11.02 1.89 14.17
N ILE A 137 9.92 1.75 13.42
CA ILE A 137 9.07 0.56 13.51
C ILE A 137 9.78 -0.68 12.95
N ILE A 138 10.53 -0.57 11.84
CA ILE A 138 11.33 -1.70 11.32
C ILE A 138 12.38 -2.17 12.32
N ASP A 139 13.04 -1.24 13.03
CA ASP A 139 13.96 -1.60 14.12
C ASP A 139 13.24 -2.34 15.25
N LEU A 140 12.00 -1.95 15.56
CA LEU A 140 11.19 -2.60 16.60
C LEU A 140 10.79 -4.03 16.21
N VAL A 141 10.25 -4.22 14.99
CA VAL A 141 9.64 -5.49 14.59
C VAL A 141 10.59 -6.44 13.89
N GLY A 142 11.64 -5.92 13.24
CA GLY A 142 12.62 -6.68 12.47
C GLY A 142 12.11 -7.07 11.07
N ALA A 143 12.85 -6.66 10.02
CA ALA A 143 12.50 -6.93 8.62
C ALA A 143 12.34 -8.43 8.32
N GLN A 144 13.14 -9.30 8.96
CA GLN A 144 13.04 -10.76 8.79
C GLN A 144 11.70 -11.30 9.29
N ASN A 145 11.16 -10.76 10.39
CA ASN A 145 9.86 -11.14 10.91
C ASN A 145 8.74 -10.72 9.97
N VAL A 146 8.84 -9.51 9.38
CA VAL A 146 7.91 -9.06 8.34
C VAL A 146 7.85 -10.06 7.19
N ASN A 147 9.02 -10.45 6.65
CA ASN A 147 9.07 -11.43 5.56
C ASN A 147 8.49 -12.77 5.95
N LYS A 148 8.79 -13.27 7.16
CA LYS A 148 8.22 -14.52 7.66
C LYS A 148 6.69 -14.45 7.67
N THR A 149 6.11 -13.39 8.19
CA THR A 149 4.67 -13.19 8.22
C THR A 149 4.08 -13.12 6.82
N MET A 150 4.72 -12.43 5.88
CA MET A 150 4.27 -12.40 4.48
C MET A 150 4.26 -13.80 3.87
N ARG A 151 5.27 -14.65 4.12
CA ARG A 151 5.31 -16.05 3.64
C ARG A 151 4.20 -16.90 4.25
N GLU A 152 3.92 -16.75 5.54
CA GLU A 152 2.81 -17.43 6.23
C GLU A 152 1.45 -17.05 5.63
N MET A 153 1.29 -15.81 5.14
CA MET A 153 0.09 -15.34 4.44
C MET A 153 0.03 -15.73 2.96
N GLY A 154 1.06 -16.42 2.43
CA GLY A 154 1.13 -16.83 1.03
C GLY A 154 1.68 -15.74 0.08
N ALA A 155 2.05 -14.58 0.56
CA ALA A 155 2.72 -13.52 -0.20
C ALA A 155 4.21 -13.87 -0.36
N LYS A 156 4.55 -14.50 -1.49
CA LYS A 156 5.87 -15.12 -1.70
C LYS A 156 6.93 -14.18 -2.26
N ASP A 157 6.50 -13.13 -2.95
CA ASP A 157 7.38 -12.26 -3.73
C ASP A 157 7.65 -10.90 -3.03
N ILE A 158 6.82 -10.52 -2.04
CA ILE A 158 7.11 -9.37 -1.18
C ILE A 158 8.39 -9.61 -0.40
N GLN A 159 9.30 -8.63 -0.46
CA GLN A 159 10.51 -8.60 0.38
C GLN A 159 10.64 -7.24 1.07
N VAL A 160 10.80 -7.29 2.39
CA VAL A 160 11.21 -6.15 3.22
C VAL A 160 12.60 -6.47 3.75
N LEU A 161 13.63 -5.86 3.17
CA LEU A 161 15.02 -6.11 3.53
C LEU A 161 15.52 -5.11 4.58
N ARG A 162 15.04 -3.89 4.50
CA ARG A 162 15.61 -2.76 5.26
C ARG A 162 14.58 -1.65 5.51
N GLY A 163 14.96 -0.73 6.37
CA GLY A 163 14.33 0.59 6.45
C GLY A 163 14.53 1.39 5.15
N VAL A 164 14.01 2.59 5.13
CA VAL A 164 14.16 3.50 3.98
C VAL A 164 15.45 4.30 4.09
N GLU A 165 15.92 4.82 2.95
CA GLU A 165 17.10 5.71 2.83
C GLU A 165 18.46 5.10 3.25
N ASP A 166 18.58 3.78 3.38
CA ASP A 166 19.86 3.11 3.42
C ASP A 166 20.50 3.17 2.02
N SER A 167 21.27 4.24 1.78
CA SER A 167 21.88 4.51 0.47
C SER A 167 22.87 3.42 0.06
N LYS A 168 23.60 2.83 1.02
CA LYS A 168 24.54 1.73 0.74
C LYS A 168 23.81 0.48 0.24
N ALA A 169 22.70 0.14 0.87
CA ALA A 169 21.88 -0.98 0.44
C ALA A 169 21.24 -0.71 -0.91
N PHE A 170 20.74 0.50 -1.15
CA PHE A 170 20.18 0.90 -2.44
C PHE A 170 21.19 0.76 -3.58
N GLN A 171 22.43 1.25 -3.40
CA GLN A 171 23.54 1.13 -4.38
C GLN A 171 23.91 -0.33 -4.69
N LYS A 172 23.71 -1.25 -3.73
CA LYS A 172 23.91 -2.69 -3.93
C LYS A 172 22.69 -3.43 -4.48
N GLY A 173 21.61 -2.72 -4.84
CA GLY A 173 20.38 -3.32 -5.33
C GLY A 173 19.57 -4.07 -4.27
N LEU A 174 19.88 -3.91 -2.98
CA LEU A 174 19.16 -4.51 -1.87
C LEU A 174 17.90 -3.69 -1.58
N ASN A 175 16.88 -3.83 -2.44
CA ASN A 175 15.65 -3.06 -2.39
C ASN A 175 14.50 -3.86 -1.78
N ASN A 176 13.60 -3.15 -1.10
CA ASN A 176 12.30 -3.70 -0.76
C ASN A 176 11.47 -3.87 -2.04
N THR A 177 10.86 -5.04 -2.22
CA THR A 177 10.14 -5.37 -3.45
C THR A 177 8.73 -5.85 -3.17
N THR A 178 7.86 -5.78 -4.19
CA THR A 178 6.47 -6.23 -4.12
C THR A 178 5.94 -6.63 -5.49
N THR A 179 4.82 -7.36 -5.49
CA THR A 179 3.99 -7.62 -6.68
C THR A 179 2.55 -7.19 -6.42
N ALA A 180 1.78 -6.92 -7.48
CA ALA A 180 0.37 -6.57 -7.31
C ALA A 180 -0.44 -7.73 -6.71
N TYR A 181 -0.08 -8.96 -7.06
CA TYR A 181 -0.75 -10.15 -6.52
C TYR A 181 -0.53 -10.30 -5.02
N ASP A 182 0.70 -10.13 -4.53
CA ASP A 182 1.00 -10.27 -3.11
C ASP A 182 0.37 -9.16 -2.28
N GLN A 183 0.35 -7.91 -2.80
CA GLN A 183 -0.41 -6.83 -2.17
C GLN A 183 -1.91 -7.19 -2.10
N MET A 184 -2.49 -7.72 -3.18
CA MET A 184 -3.89 -8.13 -3.20
C MET A 184 -4.18 -9.21 -2.13
N LEU A 185 -3.28 -10.18 -1.94
CA LEU A 185 -3.44 -11.21 -0.91
C LEU A 185 -3.50 -10.60 0.49
N ILE A 186 -2.57 -9.72 0.85
CA ILE A 186 -2.53 -9.15 2.21
C ILE A 186 -3.71 -8.21 2.47
N PHE A 187 -4.13 -7.41 1.47
CA PHE A 187 -5.32 -6.58 1.60
C PHE A 187 -6.62 -7.38 1.65
N ASN A 188 -6.69 -8.51 0.93
CA ASN A 188 -7.81 -9.46 1.03
C ASN A 188 -7.92 -10.05 2.44
N GLU A 189 -6.82 -10.54 3.02
CA GLU A 189 -6.82 -11.07 4.39
C GLU A 189 -7.24 -10.02 5.42
N MET A 190 -6.75 -8.79 5.25
CA MET A 190 -7.13 -7.66 6.09
C MET A 190 -8.62 -7.34 5.96
N ALA A 191 -9.15 -7.23 4.73
CA ALA A 191 -10.57 -6.96 4.45
C ALA A 191 -11.52 -8.01 4.99
N MET A 192 -11.04 -9.25 5.11
CA MET A 192 -11.78 -10.39 5.65
C MET A 192 -11.63 -10.54 7.18
N GLY A 193 -10.88 -9.64 7.84
CA GLY A 193 -10.69 -9.67 9.29
C GLY A 193 -9.80 -10.84 9.77
N ARG A 194 -8.90 -11.34 8.90
CA ARG A 194 -8.08 -12.54 9.17
C ARG A 194 -6.62 -12.24 9.51
N ILE A 195 -6.22 -10.96 9.57
CA ILE A 195 -4.88 -10.59 10.06
C ILE A 195 -4.93 -10.47 11.58
N VAL A 196 -4.26 -11.41 12.26
CA VAL A 196 -4.32 -11.62 13.70
C VAL A 196 -5.75 -12.01 14.13
N ASP A 197 -6.63 -11.03 14.22
CA ASP A 197 -8.07 -11.15 14.47
C ASP A 197 -8.84 -10.01 13.79
N LYS A 198 -10.16 -10.03 13.91
CA LYS A 198 -11.01 -8.98 13.32
C LYS A 198 -10.72 -7.60 13.91
N LYS A 199 -10.46 -7.51 15.23
CA LYS A 199 -10.19 -6.23 15.91
C LYS A 199 -8.89 -5.59 15.41
N ALA A 200 -7.84 -6.37 15.28
CA ALA A 200 -6.56 -5.92 14.75
C ALA A 200 -6.69 -5.51 13.27
N SER A 201 -7.39 -6.31 12.45
CA SER A 201 -7.66 -5.98 11.05
C SER A 201 -8.45 -4.68 10.91
N ASP A 202 -9.51 -4.49 11.68
CA ASP A 202 -10.31 -3.25 11.69
C ASP A 202 -9.47 -2.04 12.13
N ALA A 203 -8.60 -2.20 13.13
CA ALA A 203 -7.71 -1.13 13.58
C ALA A 203 -6.72 -0.69 12.47
N MET A 204 -6.13 -1.65 11.75
CA MET A 204 -5.25 -1.35 10.62
C MET A 204 -6.01 -0.69 9.45
N ILE A 205 -7.23 -1.15 9.15
CA ILE A 205 -8.10 -0.55 8.14
C ILE A 205 -8.41 0.90 8.50
N ASN A 206 -8.73 1.20 9.75
CA ASN A 206 -9.02 2.56 10.20
C ASN A 206 -7.81 3.50 9.99
N ILE A 207 -6.59 3.03 10.26
CA ILE A 207 -5.38 3.80 9.97
C ILE A 207 -5.24 4.05 8.45
N LEU A 208 -5.49 3.03 7.63
CA LEU A 208 -5.37 3.13 6.17
C LEU A 208 -6.43 4.03 5.53
N ILE A 209 -7.62 4.17 6.14
CA ILE A 209 -8.68 5.09 5.69
C ILE A 209 -8.24 6.56 5.81
N ASP A 210 -7.42 6.89 6.80
CA ASP A 210 -6.93 8.25 7.06
C ASP A 210 -5.75 8.65 6.16
N GLN A 211 -5.45 7.89 5.11
CA GLN A 211 -4.38 8.20 4.15
C GLN A 211 -4.51 9.63 3.60
N ALA A 212 -3.42 10.40 3.69
CA ALA A 212 -3.40 11.81 3.28
C ALA A 212 -3.24 12.01 1.75
N PHE A 213 -2.68 11.03 1.03
CA PHE A 213 -2.39 11.13 -0.41
C PHE A 213 -3.46 10.40 -1.24
N ASN A 214 -4.38 11.16 -1.83
CA ASN A 214 -5.60 10.63 -2.45
C ASN A 214 -5.66 10.87 -3.98
N ASP A 215 -4.51 10.93 -4.63
CA ASP A 215 -4.35 11.29 -6.04
C ASP A 215 -4.47 10.11 -7.03
N LYS A 216 -4.67 8.87 -6.55
CA LYS A 216 -4.76 7.65 -7.37
C LYS A 216 -6.09 6.93 -7.18
N ILE A 217 -6.15 5.87 -6.36
CA ILE A 217 -7.40 5.07 -6.20
C ILE A 217 -8.60 5.94 -5.83
N PRO A 218 -8.54 6.85 -4.83
CA PRO A 218 -9.71 7.66 -4.46
C PRO A 218 -10.03 8.80 -5.41
N ALA A 219 -9.08 9.24 -6.25
CA ALA A 219 -9.10 10.53 -6.94
C ALA A 219 -10.39 10.85 -7.73
N GLN A 220 -11.00 9.85 -8.34
CA GLN A 220 -12.20 10.01 -9.18
C GLN A 220 -13.42 9.22 -8.64
N LEU A 221 -13.31 8.66 -7.44
CA LEU A 221 -14.42 7.96 -6.81
C LEU A 221 -15.40 8.94 -6.14
N PRO A 222 -16.68 8.56 -5.97
CA PRO A 222 -17.64 9.35 -5.21
C PRO A 222 -17.16 9.61 -3.78
N LYS A 223 -17.53 10.75 -3.21
CA LYS A 223 -17.05 11.21 -1.88
C LYS A 223 -17.49 10.33 -0.71
N ASP A 224 -18.54 9.57 -0.87
CA ASP A 224 -19.09 8.63 0.11
C ASP A 224 -18.44 7.24 0.04
N VAL A 225 -17.61 7.00 -0.96
CA VAL A 225 -16.77 5.79 -1.05
C VAL A 225 -15.52 5.96 -0.19
N LYS A 226 -15.30 5.05 0.75
CA LYS A 226 -14.11 5.05 1.60
C LYS A 226 -13.04 4.16 1.00
N VAL A 227 -11.79 4.60 1.07
CA VAL A 227 -10.64 3.82 0.59
C VAL A 227 -9.64 3.68 1.72
N ALA A 228 -9.40 2.44 2.16
CA ALA A 228 -8.33 2.11 3.09
C ALA A 228 -7.10 1.72 2.27
N HIS A 229 -6.10 2.62 2.16
CA HIS A 229 -5.03 2.40 1.19
C HIS A 229 -3.65 2.89 1.65
N LYS A 230 -2.62 2.42 0.98
CA LYS A 230 -1.25 2.88 1.12
C LYS A 230 -0.64 3.21 -0.23
N THR A 231 -0.21 4.45 -0.37
CA THR A 231 0.51 4.93 -1.55
C THR A 231 2.00 4.64 -1.47
N GLY A 232 2.67 4.61 -2.62
CA GLY A 232 4.13 4.58 -2.74
C GLY A 232 4.59 5.46 -3.88
N TRP A 233 5.67 6.21 -3.67
CA TRP A 233 6.27 7.06 -4.70
C TRP A 233 7.79 7.14 -4.55
N ILE A 234 8.46 7.01 -5.65
CA ILE A 234 9.81 7.50 -5.95
C ILE A 234 9.82 7.86 -7.43
N LYS A 235 10.79 8.66 -7.89
CA LYS A 235 10.86 9.08 -9.29
C LYS A 235 10.72 7.90 -10.27
N GLY A 236 9.78 7.99 -11.18
CA GLY A 236 9.47 6.94 -12.16
C GLY A 236 8.67 5.76 -11.63
N ILE A 237 8.25 5.79 -10.36
CA ILE A 237 7.47 4.73 -9.70
C ILE A 237 6.32 5.36 -8.94
N ASN A 238 5.11 4.89 -9.20
CA ASN A 238 3.90 5.26 -8.48
C ASN A 238 3.09 4.02 -8.14
N HIS A 239 2.61 3.95 -6.91
CA HIS A 239 1.82 2.82 -6.41
C HIS A 239 0.64 3.32 -5.60
N ASP A 240 -0.43 2.52 -5.62
CA ASP A 240 -1.51 2.61 -4.66
C ASP A 240 -2.11 1.21 -4.45
N ALA A 241 -2.33 0.81 -3.21
CA ALA A 241 -2.81 -0.51 -2.84
C ALA A 241 -3.84 -0.37 -1.72
N GLY A 242 -5.05 -0.91 -1.90
CA GLY A 242 -6.07 -0.73 -0.90
C GLY A 242 -7.36 -1.52 -1.07
N ILE A 243 -8.27 -1.25 -0.13
CA ILE A 243 -9.63 -1.79 -0.08
C ILE A 243 -10.59 -0.62 -0.29
N VAL A 244 -11.50 -0.77 -1.24
CA VAL A 244 -12.55 0.20 -1.53
C VAL A 244 -13.86 -0.27 -0.91
N TYR A 245 -14.50 0.59 -0.12
CA TYR A 245 -15.75 0.33 0.58
C TYR A 245 -16.86 1.20 0.00
N LEU A 246 -17.91 0.58 -0.52
CA LEU A 246 -19.10 1.26 -1.00
C LEU A 246 -20.10 1.52 0.14
N PRO A 247 -20.96 2.55 0.02
CA PRO A 247 -21.98 2.85 1.03
C PRO A 247 -23.00 1.73 1.24
N ASP A 248 -23.21 0.86 0.23
CA ASP A 248 -24.12 -0.29 0.30
C ASP A 248 -23.50 -1.52 1.00
N GLY A 249 -22.26 -1.40 1.52
CA GLY A 249 -21.53 -2.45 2.20
C GLY A 249 -20.71 -3.38 1.31
N ARG A 250 -20.85 -3.28 -0.03
CA ARG A 250 -19.97 -3.99 -0.96
C ARG A 250 -18.54 -3.45 -0.87
N LYS A 251 -17.57 -4.30 -1.14
CA LYS A 251 -16.16 -3.91 -1.09
C LYS A 251 -15.31 -4.73 -2.06
N TYR A 252 -14.22 -4.14 -2.51
CA TYR A 252 -13.22 -4.82 -3.34
C TYR A 252 -11.80 -4.39 -2.98
N VAL A 253 -10.83 -5.22 -3.35
CA VAL A 253 -9.41 -4.88 -3.29
C VAL A 253 -8.97 -4.37 -4.65
N LEU A 254 -8.19 -3.29 -4.66
CA LEU A 254 -7.56 -2.75 -5.86
C LEU A 254 -6.10 -2.41 -5.58
N ILE A 255 -5.22 -2.95 -6.41
CA ILE A 255 -3.79 -2.70 -6.38
C ILE A 255 -3.38 -2.15 -7.75
N LEU A 256 -2.71 -1.02 -7.73
CA LEU A 256 -2.15 -0.34 -8.90
C LEU A 256 -0.66 -0.08 -8.65
N LEU A 257 0.20 -0.69 -9.45
CA LEU A 257 1.65 -0.50 -9.38
C LEU A 257 2.17 -0.01 -10.72
N SER A 258 3.24 0.81 -10.70
CA SER A 258 3.92 1.24 -11.91
C SER A 258 5.42 1.38 -11.70
N LYS A 259 6.19 1.26 -12.77
CA LYS A 259 7.63 1.52 -12.82
C LYS A 259 8.05 2.04 -14.19
N GLU A 260 9.23 2.65 -14.24
CA GLU A 260 9.81 3.17 -15.48
C GLU A 260 8.94 4.23 -16.15
N LEU A 261 8.17 4.99 -15.33
CA LEU A 261 7.36 6.09 -15.84
C LEU A 261 8.27 7.22 -16.34
N VAL A 262 8.01 7.67 -17.57
CA VAL A 262 8.67 8.86 -18.14
C VAL A 262 8.00 10.15 -17.64
N ASP A 263 6.68 10.09 -17.43
CA ASP A 263 5.86 11.17 -16.87
C ASP A 263 5.06 10.64 -15.67
N ASP A 264 5.51 10.99 -14.47
CA ASP A 264 4.88 10.58 -13.22
C ASP A 264 3.42 11.08 -13.11
N LYS A 265 3.15 12.31 -13.55
CA LYS A 265 1.80 12.91 -13.46
C LYS A 265 0.82 12.21 -14.39
N ALA A 266 1.25 11.94 -15.63
CA ALA A 266 0.43 11.20 -16.58
C ALA A 266 0.19 9.75 -16.11
N GLY A 267 1.20 9.10 -15.49
CA GLY A 267 1.07 7.79 -14.88
C GLY A 267 0.05 7.77 -13.73
N VAL A 268 0.10 8.74 -12.83
CA VAL A 268 -0.87 8.91 -11.73
C VAL A 268 -2.29 9.12 -12.27
N SER A 269 -2.46 9.96 -13.31
CA SER A 269 -3.75 10.19 -13.95
C SER A 269 -4.32 8.90 -14.57
N ALA A 270 -3.48 8.09 -15.24
CA ALA A 270 -3.89 6.80 -15.79
C ALA A 270 -4.35 5.83 -14.69
N MET A 271 -3.67 5.81 -13.53
CA MET A 271 -4.09 4.99 -12.39
C MET A 271 -5.45 5.45 -11.83
N ALA A 272 -5.69 6.76 -11.73
CA ALA A 272 -6.98 7.31 -11.30
C ALA A 272 -8.11 6.96 -12.29
N ASN A 273 -7.85 7.05 -13.61
CA ASN A 273 -8.81 6.65 -14.65
C ASN A 273 -9.14 5.15 -14.53
N VAL A 274 -8.14 4.31 -14.36
CA VAL A 274 -8.33 2.86 -14.21
C VAL A 274 -9.10 2.53 -12.93
N SER A 275 -8.82 3.22 -11.82
CA SER A 275 -9.62 3.07 -10.59
C SER A 275 -11.10 3.38 -10.83
N LYS A 276 -11.40 4.46 -11.58
CA LYS A 276 -12.77 4.81 -11.95
C LYS A 276 -13.42 3.74 -12.85
N MET A 277 -12.69 3.20 -13.83
CA MET A 277 -13.18 2.13 -14.70
C MET A 277 -13.54 0.86 -13.89
N ILE A 278 -12.69 0.47 -12.92
CA ILE A 278 -12.95 -0.65 -12.02
C ILE A 278 -14.19 -0.38 -11.15
N TYR A 279 -14.31 0.84 -10.60
CA TYR A 279 -15.47 1.23 -9.80
C TYR A 279 -16.77 1.13 -10.61
N ASP A 280 -16.80 1.69 -11.83
CA ASP A 280 -17.97 1.66 -12.70
C ASP A 280 -18.38 0.22 -13.09
N TYR A 281 -17.39 -0.62 -13.36
CA TYR A 281 -17.60 -2.04 -13.59
C TYR A 281 -18.20 -2.73 -12.35
N PHE A 282 -17.64 -2.47 -11.17
CA PHE A 282 -18.06 -3.11 -9.92
C PHE A 282 -19.50 -2.73 -9.51
N ILE A 283 -19.89 -1.47 -9.69
CA ILE A 283 -21.27 -1.04 -9.37
C ILE A 283 -22.30 -1.56 -10.38
N GLY A 284 -21.87 -1.92 -11.59
CA GLY A 284 -22.71 -2.53 -12.62
C GLY A 284 -22.99 -4.02 -12.41
N GLN A 285 -22.29 -4.66 -11.46
CA GLN A 285 -22.53 -6.04 -11.03
C GLN A 285 -23.65 -6.09 -10.00
#